data_15d3488650f317473265e472ff535ed7
#
_entry.id   15d3488650f317473265e472ff535ed7
#
_cell.length_a   1.000
_cell.length_b   1.000
_cell.length_c   1.000
_cell.angle_alpha   90.00
_cell.angle_beta   90.00
_cell.angle_gamma   90.00
#
_symmetry.space_group_name_H-M   'P 1'
#
loop_
_entity.id
_entity.type
_entity.pdbx_description
1 polymer ?
#
loop_
_entity_poly.entity_id
_entity_poly.type
_entity_poly.pdbx_seq_one_letter_code
_entity_poly.pdbx_strand_id
1 'polypeptide(L)'
;MLSHRNLIANAFHYMTTVPQREDDLMLVMAPLFHAAGSNGVIANIWTLGTQVTLAAFDPKIALDLIQTHDITESLGVPTMLAAIAEEQHARPRKTDSLKLLVHGGSPIATEVLRRTHTAFPAAELVEVYGATELSPICTILTNEQE
;
A
#
# COMPACT_ATOMS: atom_id res chain seq x y z
N MET A 1 -5.40 23.70 3.54
CA MET A 1 -3.90 23.70 3.46
C MET A 1 -3.40 22.82 4.60
N LEU A 2 -2.53 21.86 4.31
CA LEU A 2 -1.92 21.00 5.33
C LEU A 2 -0.55 21.56 5.74
N SER A 3 -0.24 21.46 7.02
CA SER A 3 1.09 21.77 7.56
C SER A 3 1.94 20.49 7.64
N HIS A 4 3.27 20.64 7.77
CA HIS A 4 4.16 19.50 8.05
C HIS A 4 3.74 18.74 9.31
N ARG A 5 3.25 19.46 10.35
CA ARG A 5 2.74 18.85 11.58
C ARG A 5 1.56 17.91 11.30
N ASN A 6 0.63 18.30 10.42
CA ASN A 6 -0.51 17.46 10.05
C ASN A 6 -0.03 16.15 9.40
N LEU A 7 0.88 16.23 8.43
CA LEU A 7 1.40 15.07 7.73
C LEU A 7 2.17 14.12 8.65
N ILE A 8 3.05 14.67 9.49
CA ILE A 8 3.83 13.89 10.45
C ILE A 8 2.90 13.22 11.48
N ALA A 9 1.95 13.96 12.06
CA ALA A 9 1.01 13.38 13.03
C ALA A 9 0.19 12.26 12.42
N ASN A 10 -0.25 12.41 11.16
CA ASN A 10 -1.03 11.37 10.48
C ASN A 10 -0.17 10.13 10.17
N ALA A 11 1.09 10.29 9.78
CA ALA A 11 2.00 9.16 9.60
C ALA A 11 2.22 8.40 10.92
N PHE A 12 2.34 9.11 12.06
CA PHE A 12 2.39 8.45 13.37
C PHE A 12 1.11 7.69 13.70
N HIS A 13 -0.07 8.27 13.45
CA HIS A 13 -1.34 7.58 13.66
C HIS A 13 -1.43 6.30 12.80
N TYR A 14 -0.99 6.37 11.55
CA TYR A 14 -0.92 5.20 10.68
C TYR A 14 -0.03 4.11 11.28
N MET A 15 1.19 4.44 11.72
CA MET A 15 2.15 3.49 12.29
C MET A 15 1.69 2.88 13.64
N THR A 16 0.76 3.49 14.36
CA THR A 16 0.20 2.89 15.60
C THR A 16 -0.71 1.70 15.32
N THR A 17 -1.28 1.61 14.12
CA THR A 17 -2.19 0.53 13.72
C THR A 17 -1.54 -0.41 12.70
N VAL A 18 -0.71 0.14 11.82
CA VAL A 18 0.01 -0.61 10.78
C VAL A 18 1.50 -0.57 11.13
N PRO A 19 2.03 -1.59 11.81
CA PRO A 19 3.43 -1.62 12.24
C PRO A 19 4.38 -1.53 11.05
N GLN A 20 5.31 -0.61 11.11
CA GLN A 20 6.37 -0.41 10.14
C GLN A 20 7.71 -0.81 10.75
N ARG A 21 8.62 -1.38 9.95
CA ARG A 21 9.92 -1.89 10.39
C ARG A 21 11.06 -1.26 9.59
N GLU A 22 12.25 -1.27 10.14
CA GLU A 22 13.48 -0.78 9.49
C GLU A 22 13.84 -1.58 8.23
N ASP A 23 13.48 -2.85 8.18
CA ASP A 23 13.75 -3.74 7.05
C ASP A 23 12.61 -3.78 6.01
N ASP A 24 11.57 -2.95 6.17
CA ASP A 24 10.50 -2.88 5.21
C ASP A 24 10.95 -2.23 3.89
N LEU A 25 10.61 -2.92 2.80
CA LEU A 25 10.79 -2.45 1.43
C LEU A 25 9.44 -2.07 0.84
N MET A 26 9.21 -0.78 0.69
CA MET A 26 7.96 -0.24 0.19
C MET A 26 8.00 -0.04 -1.33
N LEU A 27 7.08 -0.65 -2.07
CA LEU A 27 6.84 -0.29 -3.47
C LEU A 27 5.86 0.89 -3.54
N VAL A 28 6.35 2.02 -4.02
CA VAL A 28 5.55 3.24 -4.20
C VAL A 28 4.88 3.20 -5.58
N MET A 29 3.64 2.68 -5.63
CA MET A 29 2.83 2.58 -6.85
C MET A 29 1.97 3.82 -7.08
N ALA A 30 1.50 4.46 -6.01
CA ALA A 30 0.65 5.64 -6.09
C ALA A 30 1.47 6.91 -6.35
N PRO A 31 0.93 7.89 -7.11
CA PRO A 31 1.63 9.14 -7.35
C PRO A 31 1.94 9.91 -6.06
N LEU A 32 3.19 10.37 -5.90
CA LEU A 32 3.64 11.09 -4.70
C LEU A 32 2.99 12.48 -4.51
N PHE A 33 2.41 13.06 -5.57
CA PHE A 33 1.64 14.30 -5.47
C PHE A 33 0.24 14.09 -4.89
N HIS A 34 -0.22 12.85 -4.75
CA HIS A 34 -1.48 12.50 -4.11
C HIS A 34 -1.24 12.08 -2.66
N ALA A 35 -2.13 12.53 -1.75
CA ALA A 35 -2.01 12.28 -0.32
C ALA A 35 -1.89 10.78 0.04
N ALA A 36 -2.55 9.89 -0.70
CA ALA A 36 -2.45 8.45 -0.52
C ALA A 36 -1.03 7.91 -0.75
N GLY A 37 -0.29 8.46 -1.74
CA GLY A 37 1.10 8.05 -2.00
C GLY A 37 2.09 8.60 -0.96
N SER A 38 1.84 9.81 -0.44
CA SER A 38 2.81 10.50 0.42
C SER A 38 2.81 9.99 1.86
N ASN A 39 1.67 9.56 2.41
CA ASN A 39 1.60 9.18 3.84
C ASN A 39 2.41 7.91 4.16
N GLY A 40 2.27 6.84 3.37
CA GLY A 40 3.06 5.63 3.52
C GLY A 40 4.56 5.90 3.37
N VAL A 41 4.94 6.75 2.40
CA VAL A 41 6.32 7.19 2.20
C VAL A 41 6.88 7.87 3.45
N ILE A 42 6.13 8.77 4.10
CA ILE A 42 6.57 9.45 5.32
C ILE A 42 6.75 8.44 6.47
N ALA A 43 5.82 7.50 6.63
CA ALA A 43 5.91 6.46 7.64
C ALA A 43 7.16 5.57 7.42
N ASN A 44 7.37 5.09 6.20
CA ASN A 44 8.52 4.27 5.83
C ASN A 44 9.86 5.00 6.01
N ILE A 45 9.96 6.31 5.67
CA ILE A 45 11.14 7.14 5.96
C ILE A 45 11.39 7.23 7.46
N TRP A 46 10.33 7.38 8.27
CA TRP A 46 10.47 7.52 9.72
C TRP A 46 11.07 6.26 10.37
N THR A 47 10.76 5.10 9.85
CA THR A 47 11.29 3.81 10.32
C THR A 47 12.58 3.39 9.64
N LEU A 48 13.17 4.25 8.81
CA LEU A 48 14.39 3.99 8.02
C LEU A 48 14.24 2.88 6.98
N GLY A 49 13.01 2.58 6.56
CA GLY A 49 12.74 1.61 5.51
C GLY A 49 13.25 2.04 4.12
N THR A 50 13.26 1.11 3.21
CA THR A 50 13.72 1.34 1.83
C THR A 50 12.52 1.52 0.89
N GLN A 51 12.66 2.42 -0.09
CA GLN A 51 11.62 2.69 -1.08
C GLN A 51 12.06 2.32 -2.50
N VAL A 52 11.19 1.63 -3.20
CA VAL A 52 11.30 1.36 -4.64
C VAL A 52 10.17 2.12 -5.34
N THR A 53 10.50 2.97 -6.31
CA THR A 53 9.52 3.85 -6.96
C THR A 53 9.23 3.43 -8.39
N LEU A 54 7.97 3.57 -8.80
CA LEU A 54 7.53 3.46 -10.19
C LEU A 54 7.35 4.85 -10.80
N ALA A 55 7.89 5.06 -12.00
CA ALA A 55 7.67 6.31 -12.73
C ALA A 55 6.19 6.47 -13.17
N ALA A 56 5.55 5.36 -13.49
CA ALA A 56 4.11 5.27 -13.79
C ALA A 56 3.64 3.87 -13.40
N PHE A 57 2.38 3.75 -12.98
CA PHE A 57 1.81 2.46 -12.63
C PHE A 57 1.68 1.57 -13.87
N ASP A 58 2.28 0.39 -13.78
CA ASP A 58 2.13 -0.74 -14.71
C ASP A 58 2.12 -2.02 -13.87
N PRO A 59 1.07 -2.86 -13.95
CA PRO A 59 0.93 -4.03 -13.09
C PRO A 59 2.03 -5.08 -13.31
N LYS A 60 2.52 -5.23 -14.52
CA LYS A 60 3.62 -6.15 -14.84
C LYS A 60 4.92 -5.68 -14.17
N ILE A 61 5.27 -4.40 -14.36
CA ILE A 61 6.49 -3.81 -13.78
C ILE A 61 6.40 -3.84 -12.24
N ALA A 62 5.22 -3.55 -11.67
CA ALA A 62 5.00 -3.61 -10.23
C ALA A 62 5.30 -5.02 -9.68
N LEU A 63 4.78 -6.07 -10.31
CA LEU A 63 5.02 -7.45 -9.90
C LEU A 63 6.46 -7.90 -10.11
N ASP A 64 7.09 -7.48 -11.22
CA ASP A 64 8.50 -7.75 -11.48
C ASP A 64 9.40 -7.09 -10.41
N LEU A 65 9.07 -5.88 -9.94
CA LEU A 65 9.77 -5.20 -8.84
C LEU A 65 9.52 -5.91 -7.49
N ILE A 66 8.29 -6.34 -7.21
CA ILE A 66 7.97 -7.10 -5.99
C ILE A 66 8.86 -8.34 -5.91
N GLN A 67 8.95 -9.11 -7.00
CA GLN A 67 9.79 -10.31 -7.05
C GLN A 67 11.29 -10.00 -6.97
N THR A 68 11.77 -8.96 -7.67
CA THR A 68 13.21 -8.68 -7.82
C THR A 68 13.82 -8.07 -6.57
N HIS A 69 13.05 -7.28 -5.84
CA HIS A 69 13.51 -6.56 -4.65
C HIS A 69 12.96 -7.14 -3.34
N ASP A 70 12.23 -8.27 -3.39
CA ASP A 70 11.58 -8.85 -2.21
C ASP A 70 10.74 -7.80 -1.44
N ILE A 71 9.93 -7.01 -2.15
CA ILE A 71 9.08 -5.96 -1.59
C ILE A 71 8.19 -6.53 -0.48
N THR A 72 8.13 -5.85 0.66
CA THR A 72 7.34 -6.28 1.83
C THR A 72 5.98 -5.59 1.93
N GLU A 73 5.88 -4.36 1.43
CA GLU A 73 4.64 -3.57 1.53
C GLU A 73 4.38 -2.71 0.29
N SER A 74 3.11 -2.42 0.06
CA SER A 74 2.70 -1.43 -0.95
C SER A 74 1.34 -0.83 -0.62
N LEU A 75 1.06 0.32 -1.23
CA LEU A 75 -0.25 0.98 -1.17
C LEU A 75 -0.76 1.26 -2.57
N GLY A 76 -2.02 0.94 -2.83
CA GLY A 76 -2.67 1.23 -4.09
C GLY A 76 -4.16 1.53 -3.95
N VAL A 77 -4.75 2.12 -4.98
CA VAL A 77 -6.21 2.24 -5.07
C VAL A 77 -6.83 0.93 -5.58
N PRO A 78 -8.14 0.69 -5.36
CA PRO A 78 -8.79 -0.57 -5.74
C PRO A 78 -8.56 -1.01 -7.19
N THR A 79 -8.49 -0.07 -8.13
CA THR A 79 -8.20 -0.39 -9.54
C THR A 79 -6.77 -0.88 -9.77
N MET A 80 -5.81 -0.40 -8.99
CA MET A 80 -4.43 -0.91 -9.03
C MET A 80 -4.36 -2.33 -8.46
N LEU A 81 -5.05 -2.60 -7.33
CA LEU A 81 -5.12 -3.94 -6.75
C LEU A 81 -5.76 -4.94 -7.72
N ALA A 82 -6.86 -4.56 -8.38
CA ALA A 82 -7.49 -5.40 -9.40
C ALA A 82 -6.51 -5.74 -10.53
N ALA A 83 -5.77 -4.74 -11.03
CA ALA A 83 -4.84 -4.92 -12.14
C ALA A 83 -3.64 -5.82 -11.77
N ILE A 84 -3.03 -5.64 -10.58
CA ILE A 84 -1.92 -6.50 -10.14
C ILE A 84 -2.40 -7.93 -9.83
N ALA A 85 -3.60 -8.10 -9.28
CA ALA A 85 -4.17 -9.42 -9.03
C ALA A 85 -4.47 -10.17 -10.33
N GLU A 86 -5.00 -9.49 -11.35
CA GLU A 86 -5.25 -10.05 -12.68
C GLU A 86 -3.94 -10.46 -13.36
N GLU A 87 -2.93 -9.59 -13.36
CA GLU A 87 -1.61 -9.88 -13.95
C GLU A 87 -0.90 -11.01 -13.20
N GLN A 88 -1.01 -11.07 -11.87
CA GLN A 88 -0.45 -12.15 -11.06
C GLN A 88 -1.11 -13.50 -11.37
N HIS A 89 -2.43 -13.51 -11.60
CA HIS A 89 -3.13 -14.70 -12.04
C HIS A 89 -2.72 -15.16 -13.45
N ALA A 90 -2.57 -14.21 -14.39
CA ALA A 90 -2.19 -14.52 -15.76
C ALA A 90 -0.73 -14.97 -15.89
N ARG A 91 0.16 -14.39 -15.11
CA ARG A 91 1.61 -14.63 -15.12
C ARG A 91 2.14 -14.57 -13.69
N PRO A 92 2.13 -15.67 -12.95
CA PRO A 92 2.57 -15.71 -11.57
C PRO A 92 4.03 -15.30 -11.37
N ARG A 93 4.30 -14.47 -10.36
CA ARG A 93 5.63 -14.15 -9.82
C ARG A 93 5.71 -14.63 -8.37
N LYS A 94 6.93 -14.77 -7.89
CA LYS A 94 7.17 -15.02 -6.47
C LYS A 94 6.88 -13.73 -5.69
N THR A 95 5.84 -13.75 -4.86
CA THR A 95 5.38 -12.59 -4.08
C THR A 95 5.23 -12.89 -2.58
N ASP A 96 5.90 -13.95 -2.08
CA ASP A 96 5.83 -14.38 -0.68
C ASP A 96 6.43 -13.34 0.30
N SER A 97 7.27 -12.43 -0.22
CA SER A 97 7.83 -11.31 0.53
C SER A 97 6.79 -10.25 0.87
N LEU A 98 5.76 -10.08 0.02
CA LEU A 98 4.73 -9.07 0.22
C LEU A 98 3.84 -9.45 1.41
N LYS A 99 3.95 -8.69 2.50
CA LYS A 99 3.25 -8.93 3.77
C LYS A 99 2.09 -7.98 4.00
N LEU A 100 2.12 -6.82 3.34
CA LEU A 100 1.13 -5.77 3.54
C LEU A 100 0.72 -5.14 2.21
N LEU A 101 -0.58 -5.12 1.94
CA LEU A 101 -1.20 -4.34 0.87
C LEU A 101 -2.26 -3.42 1.45
N VAL A 102 -1.95 -2.13 1.46
CA VAL A 102 -2.87 -1.09 1.90
C VAL A 102 -3.70 -0.60 0.73
N HIS A 103 -4.99 -0.42 0.92
CA HIS A 103 -5.86 0.13 -0.10
C HIS A 103 -6.83 1.18 0.46
N GLY A 104 -7.30 2.05 -0.39
CA GLY A 104 -8.24 3.10 -0.02
C GLY A 104 -8.45 4.12 -1.13
N GLY A 105 -9.05 5.26 -0.78
CA GLY A 105 -9.34 6.35 -1.72
C GLY A 105 -10.63 6.18 -2.52
N SER A 106 -11.20 4.97 -2.57
CA SER A 106 -12.53 4.69 -3.12
C SER A 106 -13.06 3.35 -2.58
N PRO A 107 -14.39 3.10 -2.63
CA PRO A 107 -14.93 1.80 -2.30
C PRO A 107 -14.33 0.68 -3.14
N ILE A 108 -14.10 -0.48 -2.52
CA ILE A 108 -13.61 -1.67 -3.19
C ILE A 108 -14.70 -2.73 -3.27
N ALA A 109 -14.83 -3.40 -4.42
CA ALA A 109 -15.78 -4.50 -4.56
C ALA A 109 -15.21 -5.76 -3.86
N THR A 110 -16.07 -6.51 -3.15
CA THR A 110 -15.70 -7.78 -2.48
C THR A 110 -14.99 -8.75 -3.40
N GLU A 111 -15.36 -8.80 -4.67
CA GLU A 111 -14.71 -9.67 -5.66
C GLU A 111 -13.25 -9.24 -5.93
N VAL A 112 -12.95 -7.94 -5.90
CA VAL A 112 -11.56 -7.45 -6.02
C VAL A 112 -10.74 -7.85 -4.81
N LEU A 113 -11.29 -7.70 -3.59
CA LEU A 113 -10.65 -8.15 -2.35
C LEU A 113 -10.34 -9.65 -2.40
N ARG A 114 -11.34 -10.46 -2.76
CA ARG A 114 -11.18 -11.91 -2.87
C ARG A 114 -10.09 -12.30 -3.87
N ARG A 115 -10.05 -11.67 -5.05
CA ARG A 115 -9.01 -11.91 -6.07
C ARG A 115 -7.63 -11.47 -5.59
N THR A 116 -7.56 -10.33 -4.94
CA THR A 116 -6.29 -9.81 -4.39
C THR A 116 -5.75 -10.75 -3.31
N HIS A 117 -6.60 -11.20 -2.39
CA HIS A 117 -6.22 -12.18 -1.37
C HIS A 117 -5.75 -13.51 -1.98
N THR A 118 -6.42 -13.99 -3.04
CA THR A 118 -6.02 -15.22 -3.75
C THR A 118 -4.68 -15.04 -4.47
N ALA A 119 -4.42 -13.85 -5.04
CA ALA A 119 -3.18 -13.55 -5.76
C ALA A 119 -1.99 -13.36 -4.82
N PHE A 120 -2.24 -12.85 -3.60
CA PHE A 120 -1.22 -12.50 -2.60
C PHE A 120 -1.56 -13.10 -1.22
N PRO A 121 -1.54 -14.43 -1.07
CA PRO A 121 -2.00 -15.08 0.15
C PRO A 121 -1.14 -14.81 1.39
N ALA A 122 0.08 -14.29 1.21
CA ALA A 122 0.97 -13.91 2.30
C ALA A 122 0.76 -12.47 2.78
N ALA A 123 -0.03 -11.68 2.04
CA ALA A 123 -0.25 -10.27 2.34
C ALA A 123 -1.52 -10.05 3.17
N GLU A 124 -1.38 -9.29 4.24
CA GLU A 124 -2.51 -8.70 4.93
C GLU A 124 -3.08 -7.56 4.07
N LEU A 125 -4.41 -7.52 3.92
CA LEU A 125 -5.11 -6.43 3.26
C LEU A 125 -5.61 -5.46 4.33
N VAL A 126 -5.22 -4.19 4.22
CA VAL A 126 -5.60 -3.14 5.15
C VAL A 126 -6.34 -2.04 4.39
N GLU A 127 -7.58 -1.77 4.80
CA GLU A 127 -8.35 -0.67 4.23
C GLU A 127 -8.12 0.63 5.00
N VAL A 128 -7.87 1.71 4.27
CA VAL A 128 -7.76 3.05 4.83
C VAL A 128 -8.83 3.97 4.23
N TYR A 129 -9.53 4.70 5.08
CA TYR A 129 -10.44 5.76 4.67
C TYR A 129 -9.88 7.11 5.08
N GLY A 130 -10.06 8.07 4.19
CA GLY A 130 -9.66 9.44 4.47
C GLY A 130 -9.88 10.39 3.30
N ALA A 131 -9.43 11.62 3.49
CA ALA A 131 -9.45 12.66 2.48
C ALA A 131 -8.22 13.56 2.67
N THR A 132 -7.78 14.24 1.61
CA THR A 132 -6.60 15.14 1.68
C THR A 132 -6.73 16.15 2.82
N GLU A 133 -7.93 16.70 3.04
CA GLU A 133 -8.24 17.68 4.07
C GLU A 133 -8.08 17.13 5.49
N LEU A 134 -8.06 15.81 5.64
CA LEU A 134 -7.96 15.07 6.91
C LEU A 134 -6.53 14.56 7.21
N SER A 135 -5.57 14.85 6.34
CA SER A 135 -4.11 14.70 6.52
C SER A 135 -3.40 13.37 6.21
N PRO A 136 -3.83 12.43 5.41
CA PRO A 136 -5.10 12.09 4.76
C PRO A 136 -5.91 10.98 5.44
N ILE A 137 -5.30 10.09 6.28
CA ILE A 137 -5.94 8.88 6.82
C ILE A 137 -6.73 9.22 8.09
N CYS A 138 -8.01 8.78 8.16
CA CYS A 138 -8.89 8.95 9.31
C CYS A 138 -9.17 7.65 10.03
N THR A 139 -9.43 6.59 9.29
CA THR A 139 -9.73 5.28 9.84
C THR A 139 -8.96 4.20 9.10
N ILE A 140 -8.68 3.12 9.82
CA ILE A 140 -7.97 1.95 9.30
C ILE A 140 -8.76 0.73 9.73
N LEU A 141 -9.04 -0.16 8.78
CA LEU A 141 -9.64 -1.46 9.01
C LEU A 141 -8.61 -2.55 8.70
N THR A 142 -8.33 -3.40 9.67
CA THR A 142 -7.44 -4.55 9.54
C THR A 142 -8.24 -5.86 9.50
N ASN A 143 -7.63 -6.96 9.06
CA ASN A 143 -8.29 -8.27 8.96
C ASN A 143 -8.85 -8.80 10.28
N GLU A 144 -8.40 -8.30 11.43
CA GLU A 144 -8.93 -8.71 12.74
C GLU A 144 -10.34 -8.17 13.03
N GLN A 145 -10.86 -7.32 12.16
CA GLN A 145 -12.13 -6.60 12.34
C GLN A 145 -13.20 -6.96 11.30
N GLU A 146 -12.90 -7.90 10.39
CA GLU A 146 -13.86 -8.42 9.39
C GLU A 146 -14.75 -9.55 9.93
#